data_b53eb4db960651288f9fb460315020ae
#
_entry.id   b53eb4db960651288f9fb460315020ae
#
_cell.length_a   1.000
_cell.length_b   1.000
_cell.length_c   1.000
_cell.angle_alpha   90.00
_cell.angle_beta   90.00
_cell.angle_gamma   90.00
#
_symmetry.space_group_name_H-M   'P 1'
#
loop_
_entity.id
_entity.type
_entity.pdbx_description
1 polymer ?
#
loop_
_entity_poly.entity_id
_entity_poly.type
_entity_poly.pdbx_seq_one_letter_code
_entity_poly.pdbx_strand_id
1 'polypeptide(L)'
;MEYKQLGDVGTVVRGKRFVKDDMIDAGVPCVHYGEIYTKYGISAVQSISYVSHERARTLRFAQQGDVIMASAGETIEDIGKSVAWLGSEPIAIHDACYAFSSSMDPKFVSYFFASRSFRDQIRRSISSSKISSISTQNVAKARIPVPPLEVQREIVRVLDKFTQLEAELEAELEAELEARRAQYKHYRDELVGANGRRRIRLADLGTFVRGRRFTKNDVVESGIPSLRYGEIYTAYGTSATQALRNVRAELRDQLRYAQPGSVVFAGVGETVADVGKAVAWLGEEPIATHDDTFTFSSELNPKYVAYAVQTADFHQQKERHVSRAKVKRLSAMGLGAIEIPVPSLEEQESIVRSLDKFDALVGDISTGLPAELAARRKQYEHYRDRLLTFKELAS
;
A
#
# COMPACT_ATOMS: atom_id res chain seq x y z
N MET A 1 -0.94 -18.46 37.31
CA MET A 1 -2.18 -18.17 36.55
C MET A 1 -2.69 -19.46 35.94
N GLU A 2 -4.00 -19.68 36.00
CA GLU A 2 -4.60 -20.88 35.41
C GLU A 2 -4.81 -20.69 33.90
N TYR A 3 -4.45 -21.70 33.11
CA TYR A 3 -4.73 -21.78 31.68
C TYR A 3 -5.77 -22.87 31.43
N LYS A 4 -6.87 -22.53 30.79
CA LYS A 4 -7.96 -23.47 30.45
C LYS A 4 -8.09 -23.64 28.94
N GLN A 5 -8.65 -24.75 28.49
CA GLN A 5 -9.04 -24.90 27.08
C GLN A 5 -10.20 -23.95 26.79
N LEU A 6 -10.25 -23.42 25.56
CA LEU A 6 -11.38 -22.57 25.15
C LEU A 6 -12.73 -23.31 25.30
N GLY A 7 -12.75 -24.64 25.01
CA GLY A 7 -13.93 -25.47 25.19
C GLY A 7 -14.40 -25.62 26.66
N ASP A 8 -13.51 -25.36 27.65
CA ASP A 8 -13.86 -25.43 29.08
C ASP A 8 -14.39 -24.09 29.61
N VAL A 9 -14.08 -22.97 28.95
CA VAL A 9 -14.47 -21.62 29.39
C VAL A 9 -15.55 -20.98 28.50
N GLY A 10 -15.92 -21.63 27.42
CA GLY A 10 -16.92 -21.11 26.48
C GLY A 10 -17.36 -22.12 25.44
N THR A 11 -18.18 -21.67 24.52
CA THR A 11 -18.70 -22.47 23.41
C THR A 11 -18.27 -21.89 22.08
N VAL A 12 -17.88 -22.75 21.13
CA VAL A 12 -17.52 -22.38 19.76
C VAL A 12 -18.63 -22.83 18.81
N VAL A 13 -19.27 -21.90 18.14
CA VAL A 13 -20.38 -22.17 17.22
C VAL A 13 -19.99 -21.73 15.81
N ARG A 14 -20.13 -22.64 14.84
CA ARG A 14 -19.88 -22.33 13.42
C ARG A 14 -21.07 -21.59 12.82
N GLY A 15 -20.81 -20.57 12.01
CA GLY A 15 -21.82 -19.85 11.23
C GLY A 15 -22.51 -20.69 10.16
N LYS A 16 -23.35 -20.07 9.36
CA LYS A 16 -24.02 -20.67 8.20
C LYS A 16 -23.70 -19.92 6.92
N ARG A 17 -23.64 -20.65 5.81
CA ARG A 17 -23.25 -20.11 4.52
C ARG A 17 -24.21 -19.06 4.01
N PHE A 18 -23.68 -17.95 3.58
CA PHE A 18 -24.26 -16.96 2.67
C PHE A 18 -23.17 -16.47 1.73
N VAL A 19 -23.52 -15.85 0.61
CA VAL A 19 -22.55 -15.40 -0.40
C VAL A 19 -22.58 -13.87 -0.49
N LYS A 20 -21.59 -13.29 -1.19
CA LYS A 20 -21.54 -11.83 -1.36
C LYS A 20 -22.81 -11.26 -2.01
N ASP A 21 -23.44 -12.01 -2.90
CA ASP A 21 -24.69 -11.58 -3.56
C ASP A 21 -25.91 -11.57 -2.62
N ASP A 22 -25.82 -12.24 -1.45
CA ASP A 22 -26.82 -12.12 -0.38
C ASP A 22 -26.65 -10.83 0.44
N MET A 23 -25.51 -10.14 0.29
CA MET A 23 -25.19 -8.93 1.07
C MET A 23 -25.82 -7.71 0.42
N ILE A 24 -26.43 -6.87 1.25
CA ILE A 24 -27.15 -5.65 0.88
C ILE A 24 -26.72 -4.48 1.77
N ASP A 25 -27.08 -3.26 1.39
CA ASP A 25 -26.67 -2.05 2.11
C ASP A 25 -27.40 -1.82 3.44
N ALA A 26 -28.60 -2.40 3.60
CA ALA A 26 -29.40 -2.28 4.82
C ALA A 26 -30.24 -3.54 5.06
N GLY A 27 -30.39 -3.96 6.33
CA GLY A 27 -31.15 -5.15 6.70
C GLY A 27 -30.71 -5.70 8.04
N VAL A 28 -30.58 -7.03 8.14
CA VAL A 28 -30.09 -7.72 9.34
C VAL A 28 -28.55 -7.70 9.33
N PRO A 29 -27.88 -7.26 10.40
CA PRO A 29 -26.43 -7.23 10.51
C PRO A 29 -25.81 -8.59 10.18
N CYS A 30 -24.73 -8.60 9.38
CA CYS A 30 -23.98 -9.81 9.09
C CYS A 30 -22.47 -9.54 9.01
N VAL A 31 -21.66 -10.58 9.18
CA VAL A 31 -20.20 -10.52 9.02
C VAL A 31 -19.71 -11.66 8.15
N HIS A 32 -19.00 -11.28 7.08
CA HIS A 32 -18.27 -12.22 6.23
C HIS A 32 -16.82 -12.36 6.71
N TYR A 33 -16.24 -13.56 6.64
CA TYR A 33 -14.89 -13.82 7.15
C TYR A 33 -13.82 -12.86 6.62
N GLY A 34 -13.90 -12.45 5.35
CA GLY A 34 -12.98 -11.49 4.75
C GLY A 34 -13.01 -10.12 5.41
N GLU A 35 -14.13 -9.69 5.96
CA GLU A 35 -14.27 -8.41 6.64
C GLU A 35 -13.53 -8.39 7.98
N ILE A 36 -13.45 -9.56 8.67
CA ILE A 36 -12.76 -9.68 9.96
C ILE A 36 -11.28 -9.31 9.83
N TYR A 37 -10.64 -9.66 8.72
CA TYR A 37 -9.21 -9.37 8.54
C TYR A 37 -8.90 -8.18 7.64
N THR A 38 -9.91 -7.55 7.01
CA THR A 38 -9.70 -6.40 6.12
C THR A 38 -10.29 -5.10 6.64
N LYS A 39 -11.34 -5.17 7.49
CA LYS A 39 -12.14 -4.00 7.87
C LYS A 39 -12.35 -3.84 9.37
N TYR A 40 -12.50 -4.96 10.11
CA TYR A 40 -12.71 -4.90 11.55
C TYR A 40 -11.40 -4.87 12.31
N GLY A 41 -11.39 -4.13 13.43
CA GLY A 41 -10.33 -4.17 14.43
C GLY A 41 -10.60 -5.22 15.52
N ILE A 42 -10.10 -4.96 16.72
CA ILE A 42 -10.27 -5.86 17.89
C ILE A 42 -11.72 -5.97 18.33
N SER A 43 -12.53 -4.94 18.16
CA SER A 43 -13.95 -4.92 18.49
C SER A 43 -14.76 -4.08 17.53
N ALA A 44 -16.06 -4.34 17.46
CA ALA A 44 -17.00 -3.57 16.66
C ALA A 44 -18.35 -3.43 17.38
N VAL A 45 -18.99 -2.28 17.20
CA VAL A 45 -20.34 -1.98 17.71
C VAL A 45 -21.37 -1.89 16.59
N GLN A 46 -20.90 -1.79 15.34
CA GLN A 46 -21.76 -1.69 14.14
C GLN A 46 -21.30 -2.66 13.07
N SER A 47 -22.27 -3.22 12.35
CA SER A 47 -22.00 -4.04 11.17
C SER A 47 -21.65 -3.18 9.97
N ILE A 48 -20.76 -3.71 9.13
CA ILE A 48 -20.38 -3.10 7.85
C ILE A 48 -21.30 -3.59 6.72
N SER A 49 -21.87 -4.79 6.88
CA SER A 49 -22.67 -5.47 5.87
C SER A 49 -23.95 -6.03 6.45
N TYR A 50 -24.95 -6.21 5.61
CA TYR A 50 -26.28 -6.66 6.00
C TYR A 50 -26.78 -7.73 5.03
N VAL A 51 -27.75 -8.55 5.50
CA VAL A 51 -28.49 -9.50 4.66
C VAL A 51 -29.99 -9.22 4.79
N SER A 52 -30.80 -9.72 3.84
CA SER A 52 -32.27 -9.58 3.91
C SER A 52 -32.83 -10.31 5.12
N HIS A 53 -33.98 -9.85 5.63
CA HIS A 53 -34.73 -10.52 6.71
C HIS A 53 -35.12 -11.96 6.36
N GLU A 54 -35.40 -12.25 5.10
CA GLU A 54 -35.68 -13.59 4.61
C GLU A 54 -34.47 -14.49 4.74
N ARG A 55 -33.32 -14.02 4.24
CA ARG A 55 -32.04 -14.76 4.32
C ARG A 55 -31.62 -15.02 5.76
N ALA A 56 -31.75 -14.02 6.62
CA ALA A 56 -31.40 -14.06 8.03
C ALA A 56 -32.10 -15.21 8.80
N ARG A 57 -33.33 -15.59 8.46
CA ARG A 57 -34.08 -16.68 9.12
C ARG A 57 -33.34 -18.02 9.09
N THR A 58 -32.46 -18.23 8.16
CA THR A 58 -31.72 -19.48 8.00
C THR A 58 -30.31 -19.42 8.59
N LEU A 59 -29.86 -18.26 9.05
CA LEU A 59 -28.47 -18.04 9.51
C LEU A 59 -28.32 -18.30 11.02
N ARG A 60 -27.07 -18.32 11.46
CA ARG A 60 -26.67 -18.33 12.87
C ARG A 60 -26.13 -16.98 13.27
N PHE A 61 -26.34 -16.61 14.50
CA PHE A 61 -26.03 -15.30 15.03
C PHE A 61 -25.03 -15.38 16.19
N ALA A 62 -24.09 -14.44 16.20
CA ALA A 62 -23.35 -14.08 17.39
C ALA A 62 -24.12 -13.01 18.16
N GLN A 63 -24.06 -13.08 19.49
CA GLN A 63 -24.69 -12.15 20.41
C GLN A 63 -23.73 -11.07 20.86
N GLN A 64 -24.23 -10.01 21.47
CA GLN A 64 -23.38 -9.03 22.12
C GLN A 64 -22.48 -9.71 23.17
N GLY A 65 -21.18 -9.46 23.11
CA GLY A 65 -20.16 -10.08 23.96
C GLY A 65 -19.53 -11.34 23.37
N ASP A 66 -20.01 -11.86 22.24
CA ASP A 66 -19.31 -12.94 21.53
C ASP A 66 -18.10 -12.43 20.79
N VAL A 67 -17.11 -13.32 20.61
CA VAL A 67 -15.94 -13.05 19.77
C VAL A 67 -16.07 -13.85 18.46
N ILE A 68 -16.12 -13.14 17.34
CA ILE A 68 -16.25 -13.74 16.01
C ILE A 68 -14.86 -13.90 15.42
N MET A 69 -14.50 -15.12 15.02
CA MET A 69 -13.19 -15.48 14.52
C MET A 69 -13.28 -16.04 13.10
N ALA A 70 -12.37 -15.63 12.23
CA ALA A 70 -12.22 -16.22 10.90
C ALA A 70 -11.63 -17.63 11.03
N SER A 71 -12.35 -18.63 10.52
CA SER A 71 -11.96 -20.06 10.56
C SER A 71 -11.40 -20.56 9.24
N ALA A 72 -11.47 -19.76 8.17
CA ALA A 72 -10.90 -20.02 6.87
C ALA A 72 -10.32 -18.74 6.26
N GLY A 73 -9.31 -18.84 5.41
CA GLY A 73 -8.64 -17.70 4.77
C GLY A 73 -7.79 -18.13 3.58
N GLU A 74 -7.37 -17.16 2.80
CA GLU A 74 -6.44 -17.37 1.68
C GLU A 74 -5.02 -17.68 2.21
N THR A 75 -4.67 -17.08 3.34
CA THR A 75 -3.39 -17.29 4.02
C THR A 75 -3.60 -17.93 5.39
N ILE A 76 -2.57 -18.58 5.93
CA ILE A 76 -2.59 -19.14 7.28
C ILE A 76 -2.74 -18.02 8.33
N GLU A 77 -2.18 -16.87 8.04
CA GLU A 77 -2.18 -15.68 8.89
C GLU A 77 -3.58 -15.04 9.07
N ASP A 78 -4.52 -15.33 8.17
CA ASP A 78 -5.90 -14.83 8.26
C ASP A 78 -6.74 -15.65 9.24
N ILE A 79 -6.37 -16.92 9.44
CA ILE A 79 -7.09 -17.81 10.35
C ILE A 79 -6.78 -17.42 11.79
N GLY A 80 -7.84 -17.34 12.60
CA GLY A 80 -7.73 -16.92 13.99
C GLY A 80 -7.83 -15.43 14.22
N LYS A 81 -7.82 -14.58 13.17
CA LYS A 81 -8.18 -13.17 13.31
C LYS A 81 -9.62 -13.06 13.81
N SER A 82 -9.88 -12.11 14.70
CA SER A 82 -11.16 -12.04 15.41
C SER A 82 -11.59 -10.60 15.68
N VAL A 83 -12.88 -10.46 15.96
CA VAL A 83 -13.52 -9.22 16.41
C VAL A 83 -14.46 -9.51 17.57
N ALA A 84 -14.37 -8.77 18.66
CA ALA A 84 -15.34 -8.79 19.74
C ALA A 84 -16.60 -8.02 19.29
N TRP A 85 -17.75 -8.70 19.24
CA TRP A 85 -19.01 -8.07 18.88
C TRP A 85 -19.62 -7.36 20.10
N LEU A 86 -19.68 -6.05 20.07
CA LEU A 86 -20.21 -5.21 21.15
C LEU A 86 -21.50 -4.48 20.74
N GLY A 87 -21.99 -4.71 19.52
CA GLY A 87 -23.26 -4.16 19.03
C GLY A 87 -24.43 -4.72 19.83
N SER A 88 -25.48 -3.92 20.00
CA SER A 88 -26.69 -4.28 20.75
C SER A 88 -27.56 -5.33 20.03
N GLU A 89 -27.45 -5.41 18.70
CA GLU A 89 -28.20 -6.36 17.89
C GLU A 89 -27.34 -7.60 17.57
N PRO A 90 -27.97 -8.79 17.53
CA PRO A 90 -27.29 -10.00 17.05
C PRO A 90 -26.79 -9.84 15.62
N ILE A 91 -25.62 -10.42 15.31
CA ILE A 91 -25.00 -10.38 13.99
C ILE A 91 -24.93 -11.76 13.35
N ALA A 92 -25.44 -11.92 12.12
CA ALA A 92 -25.35 -13.18 11.38
C ALA A 92 -23.92 -13.47 10.96
N ILE A 93 -23.44 -14.70 11.21
CA ILE A 93 -22.04 -15.11 10.95
C ILE A 93 -21.96 -16.10 9.79
N HIS A 94 -21.00 -15.85 8.88
CA HIS A 94 -20.70 -16.71 7.73
C HIS A 94 -20.17 -18.08 8.18
N ASP A 95 -20.32 -19.15 7.37
CA ASP A 95 -19.87 -20.50 7.70
C ASP A 95 -18.35 -20.66 7.77
N ALA A 96 -17.58 -19.70 7.25
CA ALA A 96 -16.14 -19.56 7.47
C ALA A 96 -15.78 -18.71 8.71
N CYS A 97 -16.75 -18.47 9.60
CA CYS A 97 -16.58 -17.80 10.89
C CYS A 97 -17.06 -18.70 12.03
N TYR A 98 -16.43 -18.51 13.19
CA TYR A 98 -16.88 -19.08 14.45
C TYR A 98 -17.24 -17.95 15.41
N ALA A 99 -18.34 -18.11 16.16
CA ALA A 99 -18.62 -17.32 17.35
C ALA A 99 -18.13 -18.06 18.58
N PHE A 100 -17.37 -17.40 19.43
CA PHE A 100 -16.96 -17.88 20.73
C PHE A 100 -17.69 -17.07 21.82
N SER A 101 -18.50 -17.76 22.59
CA SER A 101 -19.29 -17.21 23.69
C SER A 101 -18.71 -17.64 25.02
N SER A 102 -18.40 -16.70 25.91
CA SER A 102 -17.82 -16.97 27.22
C SER A 102 -18.21 -15.87 28.24
N SER A 103 -17.91 -16.11 29.52
CA SER A 103 -18.06 -15.10 30.58
C SER A 103 -16.84 -14.17 30.71
N MET A 104 -15.82 -14.34 29.87
CA MET A 104 -14.61 -13.50 29.85
C MET A 104 -14.92 -12.17 29.16
N ASP A 105 -14.08 -11.17 29.42
CA ASP A 105 -14.15 -9.91 28.67
C ASP A 105 -13.92 -10.17 27.17
N PRO A 106 -14.85 -9.81 26.28
CA PRO A 106 -14.77 -10.15 24.87
C PRO A 106 -13.57 -9.49 24.16
N LYS A 107 -13.18 -8.28 24.57
CA LYS A 107 -12.00 -7.63 24.01
C LYS A 107 -10.71 -8.30 24.47
N PHE A 108 -10.65 -8.76 25.73
CA PHE A 108 -9.53 -9.54 26.23
C PHE A 108 -9.34 -10.83 25.39
N VAL A 109 -10.43 -11.55 25.13
CA VAL A 109 -10.40 -12.74 24.27
C VAL A 109 -9.94 -12.40 22.84
N SER A 110 -10.46 -11.34 22.25
CA SER A 110 -10.08 -10.91 20.91
C SER A 110 -8.61 -10.50 20.83
N TYR A 111 -8.09 -9.78 21.83
CA TYR A 111 -6.65 -9.48 21.94
C TYR A 111 -5.81 -10.74 22.10
N PHE A 112 -6.28 -11.72 22.91
CA PHE A 112 -5.58 -12.99 23.04
C PHE A 112 -5.54 -13.76 21.71
N PHE A 113 -6.63 -13.79 20.95
CA PHE A 113 -6.64 -14.41 19.61
C PHE A 113 -5.70 -13.71 18.62
N ALA A 114 -5.45 -12.42 18.80
CA ALA A 114 -4.45 -11.70 18.02
C ALA A 114 -2.99 -11.98 18.47
N SER A 115 -2.78 -12.55 19.67
CA SER A 115 -1.44 -12.81 20.23
C SER A 115 -0.70 -13.93 19.54
N ARG A 116 0.64 -13.89 19.63
CA ARG A 116 1.51 -14.97 19.12
C ARG A 116 1.22 -16.29 19.82
N SER A 117 0.97 -16.26 21.14
CA SER A 117 0.66 -17.46 21.92
C SER A 117 -0.51 -18.26 21.34
N PHE A 118 -1.61 -17.59 21.01
CA PHE A 118 -2.77 -18.25 20.39
C PHE A 118 -2.48 -18.73 18.98
N ARG A 119 -1.84 -17.90 18.16
CA ARG A 119 -1.51 -18.22 16.76
C ARG A 119 -0.60 -19.46 16.66
N ASP A 120 0.42 -19.56 17.54
CA ASP A 120 1.33 -20.70 17.57
C ASP A 120 0.60 -21.99 17.97
N GLN A 121 -0.41 -21.91 18.84
CA GLN A 121 -1.23 -23.06 19.22
C GLN A 121 -2.09 -23.58 18.07
N ILE A 122 -2.77 -22.69 17.34
CA ILE A 122 -3.70 -23.11 16.26
C ILE A 122 -2.98 -23.47 14.97
N ARG A 123 -1.79 -22.90 14.70
CA ARG A 123 -1.04 -23.05 13.45
C ARG A 123 -0.81 -24.52 13.05
N ARG A 124 -0.52 -25.39 14.04
CA ARG A 124 -0.27 -26.82 13.81
C ARG A 124 -1.54 -27.59 13.42
N SER A 125 -2.71 -27.02 13.66
CA SER A 125 -4.02 -27.62 13.42
C SER A 125 -4.73 -27.07 12.20
N ILE A 126 -4.09 -26.12 11.47
CA ILE A 126 -4.62 -25.56 10.23
C ILE A 126 -4.33 -26.53 9.10
N SER A 127 -5.38 -26.94 8.38
CA SER A 127 -5.23 -27.69 7.13
C SER A 127 -4.89 -26.72 5.99
N SER A 128 -3.78 -26.96 5.29
CA SER A 128 -3.39 -26.20 4.10
C SER A 128 -3.91 -26.91 2.86
N SER A 129 -4.91 -26.30 2.23
CA SER A 129 -5.42 -26.64 0.90
C SER A 129 -5.53 -25.34 0.10
N LYS A 130 -6.24 -25.33 -1.03
CA LYS A 130 -6.52 -24.09 -1.79
C LYS A 130 -7.14 -22.99 -0.92
N ILE A 131 -7.89 -23.36 0.10
CA ILE A 131 -8.39 -22.49 1.18
C ILE A 131 -7.97 -23.15 2.48
N SER A 132 -7.15 -22.47 3.27
CA SER A 132 -6.73 -22.96 4.59
C SER A 132 -7.87 -22.82 5.59
N SER A 133 -8.00 -23.79 6.52
CA SER A 133 -9.08 -23.78 7.52
C SER A 133 -8.71 -24.50 8.80
N ILE A 134 -9.42 -24.20 9.88
CA ILE A 134 -9.31 -24.86 11.19
C ILE A 134 -10.70 -25.35 11.64
N SER A 135 -10.76 -26.50 12.33
CA SER A 135 -12.01 -27.04 12.87
C SER A 135 -12.37 -26.43 14.23
N THR A 136 -13.67 -26.43 14.59
CA THR A 136 -14.15 -25.98 15.91
C THR A 136 -13.50 -26.78 17.05
N GLN A 137 -13.31 -28.10 16.86
CA GLN A 137 -12.66 -28.95 17.85
C GLN A 137 -11.20 -28.53 18.11
N ASN A 138 -10.47 -28.16 17.09
CA ASN A 138 -9.09 -27.71 17.23
C ASN A 138 -8.99 -26.32 17.87
N VAL A 139 -9.93 -25.43 17.58
CA VAL A 139 -10.03 -24.13 18.27
C VAL A 139 -10.36 -24.34 19.75
N ALA A 140 -11.30 -25.23 20.06
CA ALA A 140 -11.70 -25.54 21.45
C ALA A 140 -10.55 -26.09 22.32
N LYS A 141 -9.54 -26.74 21.73
CA LYS A 141 -8.35 -27.26 22.42
C LYS A 141 -7.30 -26.18 22.74
N ALA A 142 -7.36 -25.03 22.10
CA ALA A 142 -6.42 -23.93 22.39
C ALA A 142 -6.61 -23.45 23.83
N ARG A 143 -5.51 -23.14 24.49
CA ARG A 143 -5.50 -22.75 25.91
C ARG A 143 -5.39 -21.23 26.04
N ILE A 144 -6.26 -20.65 26.87
CA ILE A 144 -6.32 -19.23 27.20
C ILE A 144 -6.05 -19.02 28.69
N PRO A 145 -5.29 -17.98 29.09
CA PRO A 145 -5.17 -17.61 30.49
C PRO A 145 -6.50 -17.02 30.99
N VAL A 146 -6.90 -17.38 32.22
CA VAL A 146 -8.16 -16.95 32.82
C VAL A 146 -7.88 -16.10 34.08
N PRO A 147 -7.41 -14.85 33.94
CA PRO A 147 -7.28 -13.95 35.07
C PRO A 147 -8.65 -13.47 35.58
N PRO A 148 -8.74 -12.92 36.79
CA PRO A 148 -9.95 -12.27 37.27
C PRO A 148 -10.45 -11.20 36.27
N LEU A 149 -11.76 -11.00 36.18
CA LEU A 149 -12.37 -10.10 35.21
C LEU A 149 -11.84 -8.66 35.31
N GLU A 150 -11.53 -8.21 36.52
CA GLU A 150 -10.91 -6.88 36.74
C GLU A 150 -9.52 -6.76 36.10
N VAL A 151 -8.73 -7.83 36.14
CA VAL A 151 -7.42 -7.89 35.48
C VAL A 151 -7.58 -7.94 33.98
N GLN A 152 -8.55 -8.69 33.46
CA GLN A 152 -8.87 -8.70 32.02
C GLN A 152 -9.21 -7.29 31.54
N ARG A 153 -10.08 -6.58 32.25
CA ARG A 153 -10.49 -5.20 31.90
C ARG A 153 -9.32 -4.22 31.95
N GLU A 154 -8.44 -4.35 32.94
CA GLU A 154 -7.26 -3.47 33.04
C GLU A 154 -6.30 -3.72 31.86
N ILE A 155 -6.06 -4.98 31.48
CA ILE A 155 -5.26 -5.33 30.31
C ILE A 155 -5.91 -4.75 29.04
N VAL A 156 -7.22 -4.89 28.88
CA VAL A 156 -7.97 -4.30 27.75
C VAL A 156 -7.79 -2.79 27.71
N ARG A 157 -7.93 -2.11 28.87
CA ARG A 157 -7.77 -0.65 28.96
C ARG A 157 -6.39 -0.19 28.47
N VAL A 158 -5.35 -0.92 28.86
CA VAL A 158 -3.97 -0.62 28.42
C VAL A 158 -3.81 -0.88 26.93
N LEU A 159 -4.28 -2.03 26.42
CA LEU A 159 -4.16 -2.39 25.02
C LEU A 159 -4.98 -1.48 24.10
N ASP A 160 -6.19 -1.09 24.51
CA ASP A 160 -7.02 -0.12 23.78
C ASP A 160 -6.28 1.23 23.64
N LYS A 161 -5.62 1.69 24.72
CA LYS A 161 -4.85 2.94 24.67
C LYS A 161 -3.67 2.84 23.69
N PHE A 162 -2.97 1.70 23.65
CA PHE A 162 -1.91 1.48 22.68
C PHE A 162 -2.43 1.46 21.24
N THR A 163 -3.53 0.76 20.99
CA THR A 163 -4.16 0.68 19.66
C THR A 163 -4.63 2.08 19.18
N GLN A 164 -5.19 2.87 20.10
CA GLN A 164 -5.59 4.25 19.80
C GLN A 164 -4.38 5.12 19.44
N LEU A 165 -3.31 5.06 20.24
CA LEU A 165 -2.09 5.85 19.99
C LEU A 165 -1.40 5.44 18.68
N GLU A 166 -1.42 4.14 18.32
CA GLU A 166 -0.88 3.66 17.05
C GLU A 166 -1.67 4.25 15.87
N ALA A 167 -3.00 4.22 15.93
CA ALA A 167 -3.85 4.79 14.88
C ALA A 167 -3.70 6.32 14.76
N GLU A 168 -3.61 7.05 15.88
CA GLU A 168 -3.37 8.49 15.91
C GLU A 168 -2.01 8.84 15.27
N LEU A 169 -0.96 8.10 15.61
CA LEU A 169 0.37 8.29 15.05
C LEU A 169 0.41 8.00 13.55
N GLU A 170 -0.22 6.90 13.11
CA GLU A 170 -0.31 6.55 11.67
C GLU A 170 -0.99 7.68 10.87
N ALA A 171 -2.12 8.18 11.37
CA ALA A 171 -2.84 9.28 10.75
C ALA A 171 -2.03 10.60 10.72
N GLU A 172 -1.31 10.92 11.80
CA GLU A 172 -0.45 12.11 11.87
C GLU A 172 0.71 12.02 10.88
N LEU A 173 1.37 10.86 10.80
CA LEU A 173 2.49 10.64 9.87
C LEU A 173 2.05 10.67 8.41
N GLU A 174 0.90 10.09 8.07
CA GLU A 174 0.32 10.17 6.72
C GLU A 174 -0.01 11.62 6.35
N ALA A 175 -0.62 12.38 7.26
CA ALA A 175 -0.95 13.78 7.05
C ALA A 175 0.32 14.63 6.87
N GLU A 176 1.37 14.39 7.66
CA GLU A 176 2.65 15.08 7.51
C GLU A 176 3.29 14.79 6.16
N LEU A 177 3.32 13.53 5.73
CA LEU A 177 3.87 13.14 4.43
C LEU A 177 3.12 13.82 3.28
N GLU A 178 1.79 13.86 3.33
CA GLU A 178 0.97 14.56 2.33
C GLU A 178 1.25 16.06 2.32
N ALA A 179 1.31 16.69 3.48
CA ALA A 179 1.62 18.12 3.61
C ALA A 179 3.02 18.44 3.04
N ARG A 180 4.04 17.62 3.31
CA ARG A 180 5.40 17.78 2.76
C ARG A 180 5.44 17.61 1.25
N ARG A 181 4.72 16.63 0.70
CA ARG A 181 4.59 16.47 -0.76
C ARG A 181 3.88 17.65 -1.42
N ALA A 182 2.84 18.19 -0.82
CA ALA A 182 2.15 19.37 -1.30
C ALA A 182 3.06 20.61 -1.26
N GLN A 183 3.80 20.80 -0.17
CA GLN A 183 4.79 21.86 -0.01
C GLN A 183 5.91 21.77 -1.06
N TYR A 184 6.47 20.57 -1.27
CA TYR A 184 7.47 20.33 -2.30
C TYR A 184 6.97 20.68 -3.70
N LYS A 185 5.75 20.22 -4.03
CA LYS A 185 5.11 20.53 -5.32
C LYS A 185 4.95 22.04 -5.52
N HIS A 186 4.51 22.76 -4.48
CA HIS A 186 4.36 24.21 -4.51
C HIS A 186 5.70 24.91 -4.76
N TYR A 187 6.75 24.58 -4.00
CA TYR A 187 8.08 25.17 -4.19
C TYR A 187 8.69 24.86 -5.55
N ARG A 188 8.51 23.64 -6.06
CA ARG A 188 8.97 23.28 -7.40
C ARG A 188 8.27 24.16 -8.45
N ASP A 189 6.94 24.26 -8.37
CA ASP A 189 6.15 25.03 -9.32
C ASP A 189 6.51 26.54 -9.25
N GLU A 190 6.78 27.07 -8.07
CA GLU A 190 7.24 28.45 -7.86
C GLU A 190 8.66 28.66 -8.40
N LEU A 191 9.63 27.82 -8.03
CA LEU A 191 11.02 27.95 -8.45
C LEU A 191 11.19 27.82 -9.97
N VAL A 192 10.45 26.90 -10.60
CA VAL A 192 10.49 26.72 -12.05
C VAL A 192 9.68 27.79 -12.76
N GLY A 193 8.49 28.13 -12.26
CA GLY A 193 7.51 29.02 -12.90
C GLY A 193 7.71 30.52 -12.61
N ALA A 194 8.78 30.94 -11.91
CA ALA A 194 8.96 32.34 -11.50
C ALA A 194 8.68 33.34 -12.63
N ASN A 195 7.96 34.41 -12.27
CA ASN A 195 7.48 35.43 -13.21
C ASN A 195 8.61 36.09 -14.03
N GLY A 196 8.33 36.40 -15.28
CA GLY A 196 9.26 37.12 -16.18
C GLY A 196 10.23 36.20 -16.95
N ARG A 197 10.22 34.87 -16.71
CA ARG A 197 11.04 33.95 -17.50
C ARG A 197 10.46 33.76 -18.90
N ARG A 198 11.35 33.76 -19.91
CA ARG A 198 10.99 33.42 -21.29
C ARG A 198 10.50 31.97 -21.35
N ARG A 199 9.37 31.77 -22.00
CA ARG A 199 8.79 30.43 -22.23
C ARG A 199 9.12 30.03 -23.67
N ILE A 200 9.59 28.80 -23.85
CA ILE A 200 10.01 28.29 -25.16
C ILE A 200 9.46 26.87 -25.30
N ARG A 201 8.99 26.53 -26.49
CA ARG A 201 8.51 25.17 -26.82
C ARG A 201 9.66 24.18 -26.75
N LEU A 202 9.39 23.00 -26.24
CA LEU A 202 10.40 21.94 -26.17
C LEU A 202 10.97 21.60 -27.57
N ALA A 203 10.17 21.69 -28.64
CA ALA A 203 10.63 21.46 -29.99
C ALA A 203 11.65 22.51 -30.48
N ASP A 204 11.64 23.73 -29.92
CA ASP A 204 12.58 24.80 -30.26
C ASP A 204 13.86 24.74 -29.36
N LEU A 205 13.85 23.95 -28.29
CA LEU A 205 14.94 23.78 -27.34
C LEU A 205 15.78 22.54 -27.60
N GLY A 206 15.28 21.56 -28.32
CA GLY A 206 15.98 20.30 -28.56
C GLY A 206 15.23 19.34 -29.48
N THR A 207 15.76 18.15 -29.57
CA THR A 207 15.24 17.11 -30.46
C THR A 207 14.66 15.93 -29.70
N PHE A 208 13.53 15.40 -30.19
CA PHE A 208 12.91 14.19 -29.67
C PHE A 208 13.20 12.99 -30.59
N VAL A 209 13.76 11.94 -30.03
CA VAL A 209 13.99 10.66 -30.73
C VAL A 209 13.21 9.55 -30.04
N ARG A 210 12.29 8.91 -30.78
CA ARG A 210 11.56 7.75 -30.27
C ARG A 210 12.50 6.55 -30.14
N GLY A 211 12.41 5.80 -29.02
CA GLY A 211 13.18 4.59 -28.82
C GLY A 211 12.83 3.45 -29.79
N ARG A 212 13.37 2.28 -29.56
CA ARG A 212 13.14 1.06 -30.38
C ARG A 212 12.60 -0.07 -29.52
N ARG A 213 11.73 -0.87 -30.14
CA ARG A 213 11.03 -1.97 -29.46
C ARG A 213 12.01 -3.07 -29.05
N PHE A 214 11.88 -3.51 -27.81
CA PHE A 214 12.36 -4.76 -27.26
C PHE A 214 11.30 -5.32 -26.31
N THR A 215 11.33 -6.62 -26.03
CA THR A 215 10.28 -7.32 -25.30
C THR A 215 10.75 -7.76 -23.91
N LYS A 216 9.85 -8.32 -23.12
CA LYS A 216 10.22 -8.93 -21.83
C LYS A 216 11.19 -10.11 -22.00
N ASN A 217 11.12 -10.82 -23.13
CA ASN A 217 12.00 -11.95 -23.42
C ASN A 217 13.43 -11.53 -23.80
N ASP A 218 13.63 -10.24 -24.08
CA ASP A 218 14.94 -9.68 -24.39
C ASP A 218 15.68 -9.21 -23.14
N VAL A 219 15.01 -9.21 -21.98
CA VAL A 219 15.59 -8.78 -20.70
C VAL A 219 16.48 -9.88 -20.15
N VAL A 220 17.70 -9.51 -19.75
CA VAL A 220 18.74 -10.38 -19.22
C VAL A 220 19.39 -9.77 -18.00
N GLU A 221 20.11 -10.56 -17.18
CA GLU A 221 20.82 -10.05 -15.99
C GLU A 221 22.03 -9.18 -16.37
N SER A 222 22.74 -9.54 -17.45
CA SER A 222 23.92 -8.81 -17.94
C SER A 222 23.81 -8.57 -19.44
N GLY A 223 24.02 -7.34 -19.90
CA GLY A 223 23.86 -6.96 -21.31
C GLY A 223 23.89 -5.46 -21.50
N ILE A 224 23.11 -4.95 -22.45
CA ILE A 224 23.00 -3.52 -22.75
C ILE A 224 22.06 -2.85 -21.72
N PRO A 225 22.50 -1.81 -21.00
CA PRO A 225 21.64 -1.02 -20.13
C PRO A 225 20.39 -0.52 -20.86
N SER A 226 19.20 -0.70 -20.28
CA SER A 226 17.95 -0.37 -20.94
C SER A 226 16.93 0.30 -20.02
N LEU A 227 16.06 1.12 -20.60
CA LEU A 227 15.03 1.88 -19.93
C LEU A 227 13.69 1.75 -20.62
N ARG A 228 12.65 1.40 -19.87
CA ARG A 228 11.26 1.29 -20.32
C ARG A 228 10.39 2.35 -19.67
N TYR A 229 9.31 2.74 -20.35
CA TYR A 229 8.38 3.78 -19.88
C TYR A 229 7.82 3.54 -18.47
N GLY A 230 7.51 2.27 -18.14
CA GLY A 230 6.97 1.92 -16.83
C GLY A 230 7.94 2.20 -15.69
N GLU A 231 9.25 2.04 -15.90
CA GLU A 231 10.28 2.29 -14.90
C GLU A 231 10.42 3.78 -14.57
N ILE A 232 10.11 4.67 -15.53
CA ILE A 232 10.15 6.13 -15.33
C ILE A 232 9.19 6.57 -14.22
N TYR A 233 8.04 5.93 -14.09
CA TYR A 233 7.05 6.34 -13.09
C TYR A 233 6.89 5.38 -11.90
N THR A 234 7.53 4.20 -11.92
CA THR A 234 7.48 3.24 -10.81
C THR A 234 8.76 3.14 -10.01
N ALA A 235 9.91 3.42 -10.61
CA ALA A 235 11.19 3.09 -10.00
C ALA A 235 12.25 4.20 -10.08
N TYR A 236 12.28 4.99 -11.17
CA TYR A 236 13.18 6.12 -11.28
C TYR A 236 12.57 7.38 -10.64
N GLY A 237 13.44 8.19 -10.02
CA GLY A 237 13.11 9.55 -9.60
C GLY A 237 13.29 10.55 -10.73
N THR A 238 13.65 11.79 -10.39
CA THR A 238 13.91 12.87 -11.35
C THR A 238 15.13 12.61 -12.23
N SER A 239 16.12 11.85 -11.73
CA SER A 239 17.32 11.45 -12.47
C SER A 239 17.75 10.04 -12.12
N ALA A 240 18.56 9.43 -13.01
CA ALA A 240 19.14 8.10 -12.80
C ALA A 240 20.57 8.05 -13.35
N THR A 241 21.44 7.34 -12.65
CA THR A 241 22.83 7.07 -13.04
C THR A 241 23.06 5.61 -13.41
N GLN A 242 22.14 4.71 -13.01
CA GLN A 242 22.22 3.28 -13.25
C GLN A 242 20.93 2.76 -13.88
N ALA A 243 21.07 1.81 -14.80
CA ALA A 243 19.95 1.10 -15.39
C ALA A 243 19.43 0.03 -14.42
N LEU A 244 18.13 -0.12 -14.34
CA LEU A 244 17.48 -1.17 -13.54
C LEU A 244 17.47 -2.52 -14.26
N ARG A 245 17.64 -2.53 -15.59
CA ARG A 245 17.57 -3.72 -16.42
C ARG A 245 18.54 -3.65 -17.59
N ASN A 246 18.88 -4.83 -18.10
CA ASN A 246 19.67 -4.97 -19.29
C ASN A 246 18.89 -5.76 -20.34
N VAL A 247 19.18 -5.53 -21.62
CA VAL A 247 18.72 -6.35 -22.74
C VAL A 247 19.90 -7.02 -23.42
N ARG A 248 19.64 -8.14 -24.09
CA ARG A 248 20.66 -8.95 -24.74
C ARG A 248 21.48 -8.16 -25.77
N ALA A 249 22.78 -8.48 -25.81
CA ALA A 249 23.75 -7.74 -26.59
C ALA A 249 23.54 -7.78 -28.13
N GLU A 250 22.86 -8.83 -28.63
CA GLU A 250 22.56 -9.03 -30.05
C GLU A 250 21.62 -7.95 -30.63
N LEU A 251 20.93 -7.22 -29.75
CA LEU A 251 20.05 -6.13 -30.18
C LEU A 251 20.79 -4.80 -30.41
N ARG A 252 22.08 -4.71 -30.14
CA ARG A 252 22.87 -3.47 -30.11
C ARG A 252 22.60 -2.55 -31.29
N ASP A 253 22.66 -3.07 -32.50
CA ASP A 253 22.54 -2.30 -33.74
C ASP A 253 21.08 -1.96 -34.10
N GLN A 254 20.11 -2.60 -33.42
CA GLN A 254 18.69 -2.38 -33.63
C GLN A 254 18.09 -1.36 -32.67
N LEU A 255 18.80 -1.05 -31.59
CA LEU A 255 18.31 -0.17 -30.51
C LEU A 255 18.62 1.30 -30.80
N ARG A 256 17.95 2.18 -30.07
CA ARG A 256 18.26 3.61 -29.99
C ARG A 256 18.63 3.94 -28.55
N TYR A 257 19.55 4.87 -28.41
CA TYR A 257 20.19 5.16 -27.13
C TYR A 257 19.96 6.61 -26.73
N ALA A 258 19.67 6.81 -25.44
CA ALA A 258 19.79 8.10 -24.78
C ALA A 258 21.25 8.26 -24.32
N GLN A 259 21.89 9.34 -24.73
CA GLN A 259 23.24 9.69 -24.28
C GLN A 259 23.20 10.24 -22.85
N PRO A 260 24.31 10.16 -22.08
CA PRO A 260 24.45 10.92 -20.83
C PRO A 260 24.05 12.39 -21.04
N GLY A 261 23.26 12.94 -20.10
CA GLY A 261 22.71 14.30 -20.22
C GLY A 261 21.38 14.42 -20.99
N SER A 262 20.87 13.33 -21.58
CA SER A 262 19.54 13.33 -22.20
C SER A 262 18.41 13.17 -21.16
N VAL A 263 17.20 13.59 -21.52
CA VAL A 263 15.98 13.37 -20.73
C VAL A 263 15.09 12.37 -21.46
N VAL A 264 14.70 11.29 -20.77
CA VAL A 264 13.84 10.25 -21.36
C VAL A 264 12.41 10.39 -20.84
N PHE A 265 11.46 10.61 -21.75
CA PHE A 265 10.04 10.79 -21.48
C PHE A 265 9.26 9.50 -21.66
N ALA A 266 8.31 9.23 -20.80
CA ALA A 266 7.30 8.20 -21.02
C ALA A 266 6.25 8.68 -22.04
N GLY A 267 6.21 8.05 -23.21
CA GLY A 267 5.23 8.35 -24.26
C GLY A 267 3.89 7.66 -24.07
N VAL A 268 3.81 6.70 -23.14
CA VAL A 268 2.64 5.86 -22.86
C VAL A 268 2.45 5.74 -21.35
N GLY A 269 1.20 5.64 -20.90
CA GLY A 269 0.86 5.44 -19.50
C GLY A 269 -0.58 4.96 -19.30
N GLU A 270 -0.91 4.51 -18.11
CA GLU A 270 -2.26 4.11 -17.75
C GLU A 270 -3.14 5.33 -17.46
N THR A 271 -2.55 6.35 -16.86
CA THR A 271 -3.23 7.61 -16.52
C THR A 271 -2.64 8.79 -17.29
N VAL A 272 -3.38 9.91 -17.34
CA VAL A 272 -2.88 11.18 -17.88
C VAL A 272 -1.68 11.70 -17.07
N ALA A 273 -1.63 11.41 -15.78
CA ALA A 273 -0.54 11.81 -14.92
C ALA A 273 0.79 11.10 -15.26
N ASP A 274 0.74 9.83 -15.69
CA ASP A 274 1.93 9.04 -15.98
C ASP A 274 2.59 9.41 -17.31
N VAL A 275 1.78 9.68 -18.31
CA VAL A 275 2.29 10.07 -19.63
C VAL A 275 3.01 11.40 -19.55
N GLY A 276 4.19 11.49 -20.17
CA GLY A 276 5.03 12.70 -20.14
C GLY A 276 5.86 12.86 -18.89
N LYS A 277 5.82 11.93 -17.92
CA LYS A 277 6.86 11.85 -16.88
C LYS A 277 8.22 11.63 -17.54
N ALA A 278 9.28 12.14 -16.93
CA ALA A 278 10.61 12.07 -17.50
C ALA A 278 11.66 11.82 -16.44
N VAL A 279 12.78 11.24 -16.87
CA VAL A 279 13.98 11.00 -16.08
C VAL A 279 15.20 11.56 -16.82
N ALA A 280 16.04 12.32 -16.12
CA ALA A 280 17.34 12.75 -16.62
C ALA A 280 18.34 11.58 -16.54
N TRP A 281 18.87 11.15 -17.66
CA TRP A 281 19.88 10.10 -17.71
C TRP A 281 21.27 10.71 -17.46
N LEU A 282 21.87 10.38 -16.33
CA LEU A 282 23.15 10.90 -15.87
C LEU A 282 24.18 9.78 -15.69
N GLY A 283 23.92 8.58 -16.21
CA GLY A 283 24.89 7.48 -16.25
C GLY A 283 26.07 7.80 -17.15
N GLU A 284 27.17 7.07 -16.99
CA GLU A 284 28.40 7.26 -17.74
C GLU A 284 28.28 6.73 -19.18
N GLU A 285 27.44 5.72 -19.41
CA GLU A 285 27.23 5.08 -20.69
C GLU A 285 25.84 5.37 -21.26
N PRO A 286 25.69 5.31 -22.61
CA PRO A 286 24.39 5.41 -23.26
C PRO A 286 23.44 4.30 -22.83
N ILE A 287 22.15 4.62 -22.64
CA ILE A 287 21.10 3.66 -22.26
C ILE A 287 20.14 3.42 -23.41
N ALA A 288 19.83 2.15 -23.70
CA ALA A 288 18.84 1.79 -24.72
C ALA A 288 17.42 2.16 -24.29
N THR A 289 16.66 2.81 -25.15
CA THR A 289 15.32 3.31 -24.84
C THR A 289 14.23 2.56 -25.62
N HIS A 290 13.14 2.18 -24.94
CA HIS A 290 12.00 1.45 -25.51
C HIS A 290 11.17 2.34 -26.45
N ASP A 291 10.46 1.75 -27.43
CA ASP A 291 9.66 2.49 -28.41
C ASP A 291 8.44 3.24 -27.82
N ASP A 292 8.07 2.97 -26.58
CA ASP A 292 7.09 3.76 -25.81
C ASP A 292 7.72 4.93 -25.05
N THR A 293 8.98 5.27 -25.32
CA THR A 293 9.69 6.42 -24.74
C THR A 293 10.21 7.35 -25.82
N PHE A 294 10.48 8.61 -25.42
CA PHE A 294 11.13 9.62 -26.25
C PHE A 294 12.36 10.15 -25.53
N THR A 295 13.51 10.08 -26.18
CA THR A 295 14.74 10.72 -25.71
C THR A 295 14.74 12.17 -26.18
N PHE A 296 14.88 13.09 -25.27
CA PHE A 296 15.03 14.53 -25.51
C PHE A 296 16.48 14.95 -25.26
N SER A 297 17.09 15.54 -26.26
CA SER A 297 18.47 16.08 -26.21
C SER A 297 18.45 17.59 -26.43
N SER A 298 19.01 18.35 -25.49
CA SER A 298 19.07 19.82 -25.52
C SER A 298 20.32 20.32 -24.81
N GLU A 299 20.58 21.61 -24.87
CA GLU A 299 21.66 22.29 -24.12
C GLU A 299 21.26 22.66 -22.70
N LEU A 300 20.00 22.43 -22.29
CA LEU A 300 19.51 22.71 -20.95
C LEU A 300 20.08 21.70 -19.94
N ASN A 301 20.14 22.11 -18.69
CA ASN A 301 20.43 21.16 -17.61
C ASN A 301 19.35 20.05 -17.59
N PRO A 302 19.74 18.76 -17.75
CA PRO A 302 18.78 17.67 -17.89
C PRO A 302 17.88 17.47 -16.65
N LYS A 303 18.41 17.70 -15.44
CA LYS A 303 17.60 17.66 -14.21
C LYS A 303 16.61 18.83 -14.15
N TYR A 304 17.02 20.02 -14.62
CA TYR A 304 16.08 21.15 -14.72
C TYR A 304 14.89 20.79 -15.61
N VAL A 305 15.14 20.23 -16.79
CA VAL A 305 14.06 19.77 -17.70
C VAL A 305 13.19 18.74 -16.99
N ALA A 306 13.79 17.75 -16.34
CA ALA A 306 13.04 16.70 -15.61
C ALA A 306 12.19 17.28 -14.47
N TYR A 307 12.60 18.35 -13.79
CA TYR A 307 11.80 19.07 -12.82
C TYR A 307 10.71 19.93 -13.47
N ALA A 308 11.04 20.64 -14.57
CA ALA A 308 10.10 21.50 -15.27
C ALA A 308 8.87 20.73 -15.81
N VAL A 309 9.08 19.50 -16.26
CA VAL A 309 7.99 18.64 -16.78
C VAL A 309 7.14 17.97 -15.68
N GLN A 310 7.45 18.20 -14.43
CA GLN A 310 6.62 17.79 -13.29
C GLN A 310 5.71 18.91 -12.77
N THR A 311 5.86 20.16 -13.25
CA THR A 311 5.07 21.31 -12.79
C THR A 311 3.60 21.20 -13.19
N ALA A 312 2.72 21.84 -12.40
CA ALA A 312 1.29 21.91 -12.71
C ALA A 312 1.01 22.53 -14.09
N ASP A 313 1.79 23.56 -14.45
CA ASP A 313 1.70 24.21 -15.76
C ASP A 313 2.01 23.26 -16.93
N PHE A 314 3.10 22.48 -16.84
CA PHE A 314 3.39 21.44 -17.83
C PHE A 314 2.25 20.41 -17.93
N HIS A 315 1.71 19.97 -16.80
CA HIS A 315 0.61 19.00 -16.79
C HIS A 315 -0.66 19.57 -17.44
N GLN A 316 -1.00 20.83 -17.19
CA GLN A 316 -2.15 21.48 -17.80
C GLN A 316 -2.02 21.61 -19.32
N GLN A 317 -0.84 21.98 -19.82
CA GLN A 317 -0.58 22.04 -21.25
C GLN A 317 -0.63 20.65 -21.90
N LYS A 318 0.00 19.68 -21.27
CA LYS A 318 0.09 18.28 -21.74
C LYS A 318 -1.28 17.64 -21.97
N GLU A 319 -2.28 17.91 -21.11
CA GLU A 319 -3.62 17.30 -21.20
C GLU A 319 -4.28 17.50 -22.57
N ARG A 320 -3.99 18.61 -23.27
CA ARG A 320 -4.52 18.92 -24.60
C ARG A 320 -3.95 18.01 -25.69
N HIS A 321 -2.80 17.37 -25.44
CA HIS A 321 -2.05 16.55 -26.40
C HIS A 321 -2.12 15.05 -26.09
N VAL A 322 -2.69 14.66 -24.95
CA VAL A 322 -2.81 13.25 -24.55
C VAL A 322 -4.04 12.61 -25.19
N SER A 323 -3.85 11.41 -25.77
CA SER A 323 -4.95 10.62 -26.37
C SER A 323 -6.02 10.25 -25.33
N ARG A 324 -7.29 10.23 -25.75
CA ARG A 324 -8.42 9.83 -24.87
C ARG A 324 -8.67 8.31 -24.83
N ALA A 325 -7.81 7.52 -25.49
CA ALA A 325 -7.92 6.06 -25.51
C ALA A 325 -7.68 5.42 -24.12
N LYS A 326 -8.02 4.13 -23.96
CA LYS A 326 -7.80 3.37 -22.71
C LYS A 326 -6.34 3.44 -22.26
N VAL A 327 -5.41 3.27 -23.19
CA VAL A 327 -3.98 3.51 -22.97
C VAL A 327 -3.68 4.95 -23.39
N LYS A 328 -3.21 5.77 -22.46
CA LYS A 328 -2.87 7.17 -22.72
C LYS A 328 -1.56 7.26 -23.50
N ARG A 329 -1.54 8.13 -24.52
CA ARG A 329 -0.37 8.33 -25.40
C ARG A 329 -0.12 9.81 -25.59
N LEU A 330 1.17 10.19 -25.60
CA LEU A 330 1.66 11.52 -25.91
C LEU A 330 2.73 11.39 -26.99
N SER A 331 2.56 12.05 -28.11
CA SER A 331 3.51 12.00 -29.22
C SER A 331 4.69 12.96 -29.04
N ALA A 332 5.78 12.76 -29.80
CA ALA A 332 6.89 13.70 -29.86
C ALA A 332 6.44 15.11 -30.26
N MET A 333 5.49 15.21 -31.20
CA MET A 333 4.90 16.49 -31.62
C MET A 333 4.10 17.13 -30.48
N GLY A 334 3.33 16.34 -29.73
CA GLY A 334 2.58 16.83 -28.56
C GLY A 334 3.50 17.31 -27.44
N LEU A 335 4.59 16.55 -27.17
CA LEU A 335 5.63 16.98 -26.22
C LEU A 335 6.31 18.27 -26.68
N GLY A 336 6.69 18.34 -27.98
CA GLY A 336 7.37 19.46 -28.57
C GLY A 336 6.55 20.78 -28.56
N ALA A 337 5.22 20.68 -28.56
CA ALA A 337 4.32 21.83 -28.52
C ALA A 337 4.20 22.47 -27.12
N ILE A 338 4.63 21.77 -26.07
CA ILE A 338 4.55 22.28 -24.69
C ILE A 338 5.68 23.27 -24.43
N GLU A 339 5.36 24.36 -23.78
CA GLU A 339 6.32 25.40 -23.40
C GLU A 339 6.78 25.23 -21.95
N ILE A 340 8.07 25.37 -21.74
CA ILE A 340 8.67 25.44 -20.39
C ILE A 340 9.39 26.78 -20.20
N PRO A 341 9.47 27.29 -18.96
CA PRO A 341 10.34 28.43 -18.64
C PRO A 341 11.80 28.08 -18.87
N VAL A 342 12.56 29.01 -19.42
CA VAL A 342 13.99 28.81 -19.74
C VAL A 342 14.83 29.91 -19.10
N PRO A 343 15.25 29.75 -17.83
CA PRO A 343 16.20 30.64 -17.19
C PRO A 343 17.63 30.40 -17.72
N SER A 344 18.57 31.23 -17.31
CA SER A 344 20.00 31.03 -17.58
C SER A 344 20.48 29.67 -17.03
N LEU A 345 21.58 29.13 -17.58
CA LEU A 345 22.14 27.85 -17.08
C LEU A 345 22.53 27.93 -15.60
N GLU A 346 23.04 29.07 -15.15
CA GLU A 346 23.37 29.30 -13.73
C GLU A 346 22.13 29.23 -12.84
N GLU A 347 21.01 29.86 -13.27
CA GLU A 347 19.74 29.76 -12.56
C GLU A 347 19.17 28.32 -12.58
N GLN A 348 19.28 27.60 -13.72
CA GLN A 348 18.87 26.19 -13.81
C GLN A 348 19.61 25.34 -12.78
N GLU A 349 20.94 25.49 -12.67
CA GLU A 349 21.74 24.80 -11.65
C GLU A 349 21.35 25.15 -10.22
N SER A 350 21.05 26.43 -9.96
CA SER A 350 20.59 26.88 -8.64
C SER A 350 19.23 26.27 -8.26
N ILE A 351 18.28 26.25 -9.22
CA ILE A 351 16.97 25.60 -9.05
C ILE A 351 17.15 24.11 -8.79
N VAL A 352 17.97 23.43 -9.58
CA VAL A 352 18.25 22.00 -9.42
C VAL A 352 18.82 21.71 -8.04
N ARG A 353 19.85 22.45 -7.60
CA ARG A 353 20.44 22.28 -6.26
C ARG A 353 19.41 22.44 -5.14
N SER A 354 18.49 23.37 -5.28
CA SER A 354 17.43 23.60 -4.30
C SER A 354 16.43 22.46 -4.30
N LEU A 355 15.96 22.04 -5.47
CA LEU A 355 14.97 20.96 -5.61
C LEU A 355 15.57 19.59 -5.24
N ASP A 356 16.84 19.32 -5.52
CA ASP A 356 17.54 18.10 -5.09
C ASP A 356 17.56 17.95 -3.56
N LYS A 357 17.77 19.06 -2.83
CA LYS A 357 17.70 19.04 -1.35
C LYS A 357 16.29 18.71 -0.84
N PHE A 358 15.29 19.29 -1.46
CA PHE A 358 13.88 18.98 -1.10
C PHE A 358 13.51 17.55 -1.47
N ASP A 359 13.93 17.06 -2.63
CA ASP A 359 13.66 15.69 -3.10
C ASP A 359 14.28 14.65 -2.14
N ALA A 360 15.52 14.90 -1.69
CA ALA A 360 16.18 14.08 -0.68
C ALA A 360 15.41 14.08 0.66
N LEU A 361 15.00 15.25 1.16
CA LEU A 361 14.23 15.36 2.41
C LEU A 361 12.89 14.63 2.32
N VAL A 362 12.14 14.79 1.23
CA VAL A 362 10.87 14.09 1.01
C VAL A 362 11.11 12.58 0.84
N GLY A 363 12.20 12.19 0.17
CA GLY A 363 12.62 10.79 0.02
C GLY A 363 12.96 10.15 1.36
N ASP A 364 13.74 10.82 2.21
CA ASP A 364 14.11 10.36 3.54
C ASP A 364 12.88 10.18 4.44
N ILE A 365 11.94 11.12 4.42
CA ILE A 365 10.68 11.03 5.15
C ILE A 365 9.85 9.87 4.59
N SER A 366 9.72 9.73 3.28
CA SER A 366 8.94 8.67 2.62
C SER A 366 9.46 7.26 2.89
N THR A 367 10.75 7.11 3.21
CA THR A 367 11.37 5.84 3.62
C THR A 367 11.42 5.66 5.13
N GLY A 368 11.65 6.72 5.88
CA GLY A 368 11.76 6.71 7.34
C GLY A 368 10.43 6.45 8.04
N LEU A 369 9.33 7.09 7.60
CA LEU A 369 8.01 6.94 8.22
C LEU A 369 7.46 5.50 8.17
N PRO A 370 7.46 4.78 7.03
CA PRO A 370 7.05 3.37 7.02
C PRO A 370 7.91 2.48 7.91
N ALA A 371 9.21 2.76 7.99
CA ALA A 371 10.13 2.01 8.87
C ALA A 371 9.83 2.26 10.36
N GLU A 372 9.51 3.51 10.73
CA GLU A 372 9.10 3.86 12.08
C GLU A 372 7.77 3.19 12.45
N LEU A 373 6.75 3.27 11.59
CA LEU A 373 5.47 2.58 11.78
C LEU A 373 5.67 1.07 11.96
N ALA A 374 6.50 0.44 11.13
CA ALA A 374 6.79 -0.98 11.25
C ALA A 374 7.49 -1.31 12.59
N ALA A 375 8.40 -0.45 13.06
CA ALA A 375 9.07 -0.61 14.35
C ALA A 375 8.08 -0.46 15.52
N ARG A 376 7.18 0.53 15.46
CA ARG A 376 6.12 0.74 16.47
C ARG A 376 5.14 -0.42 16.52
N ARG A 377 4.69 -0.94 15.37
CA ARG A 377 3.84 -2.14 15.30
C ARG A 377 4.50 -3.36 15.95
N LYS A 378 5.78 -3.61 15.68
CA LYS A 378 6.54 -4.69 16.35
C LYS A 378 6.64 -4.48 17.87
N GLN A 379 6.84 -3.23 18.30
CA GLN A 379 6.88 -2.88 19.72
C GLN A 379 5.51 -3.12 20.39
N TYR A 380 4.42 -2.70 19.73
CA TYR A 380 3.06 -2.97 20.20
C TYR A 380 2.79 -4.48 20.31
N GLU A 381 3.09 -5.26 19.28
CA GLU A 381 2.93 -6.72 19.31
C GLU A 381 3.70 -7.36 20.48
N HIS A 382 4.92 -6.89 20.74
CA HIS A 382 5.72 -7.37 21.86
C HIS A 382 5.05 -7.08 23.20
N TYR A 383 4.56 -5.87 23.43
CA TYR A 383 3.89 -5.50 24.69
C TYR A 383 2.54 -6.19 24.85
N ARG A 384 1.74 -6.31 23.78
CA ARG A 384 0.51 -7.07 23.77
C ARG A 384 0.76 -8.52 24.20
N ASP A 385 1.73 -9.17 23.58
CA ASP A 385 2.06 -10.56 23.88
C ASP A 385 2.54 -10.72 25.33
N ARG A 386 3.31 -9.77 25.85
CA ARG A 386 3.73 -9.77 27.28
C ARG A 386 2.56 -9.61 28.23
N LEU A 387 1.63 -8.70 27.97
CA LEU A 387 0.45 -8.46 28.83
C LEU A 387 -0.52 -9.66 28.82
N LEU A 388 -0.52 -10.45 27.75
CA LEU A 388 -1.38 -11.63 27.59
C LEU A 388 -0.68 -12.94 27.95
N THR A 389 0.60 -12.91 28.36
CA THR A 389 1.36 -14.08 28.77
C THR A 389 1.58 -14.07 30.29
N PHE A 390 1.14 -15.11 30.97
CA PHE A 390 1.26 -15.27 32.39
C PHE A 390 2.14 -16.49 32.74
N LYS A 391 2.80 -16.46 33.90
CA LYS A 391 3.44 -17.67 34.45
C LYS A 391 2.35 -18.65 34.85
N GLU A 392 2.39 -19.84 34.30
CA GLU A 392 1.49 -20.93 34.66
C GLU A 392 1.78 -21.33 36.13
N LEU A 393 0.73 -21.54 36.93
CA LEU A 393 0.87 -22.13 38.25
C LEU A 393 1.33 -23.57 38.04
N ALA A 394 2.45 -23.96 38.67
CA ALA A 394 2.82 -25.36 38.73
C ALA A 394 1.70 -26.11 39.49
N SER A 395 1.12 -27.10 38.82
CA SER A 395 0.13 -28.02 39.39
C SER A 395 0.75 -28.94 40.43
#